data_73637995acab4f5274f33abc8a5155a6
#
_entry.id   73637995acab4f5274f33abc8a5155a6
#
_cell.length_a   1.000
_cell.length_b   1.000
_cell.length_c   1.000
_cell.angle_alpha   90.00
_cell.angle_beta   90.00
_cell.angle_gamma   90.00
#
_symmetry.space_group_name_H-M   'P 1'
#
loop_
_entity.id
_entity.type
_entity.pdbx_description
1 polymer ?
#
loop_
_entity_poly.entity_id
_entity_poly.type
_entity_poly.pdbx_seq_one_letter_code
_entity_poly.pdbx_strand_id
1 'polypeptide(L)'
;MKLPENNPNPSDKSIIAAQSLAGQREAAAERRARYPFRFPVDRRQLGGKFTVKENSRRLLRFFYLERRLMHGLGSWALGIPDYEVKLETGRHIFYHADAARTLRERLSEQEMRPPAVDAHRDAEVDRFIDELLSAESAAELLVGVHQVLGRAIATTYRHHIDDTDPVTDVPTIRCLRRILTDYEPMLAWADEAVDAYIAGGVEEAKLSTWRWHITRLLASIGGVTGADPRGEAPTPLRIGAKPYERGTVPNRDSRFDTFIHTGDYDTADAATRFDKHSYEAIRLRFIRTQRDEVDAIEAFGTFLWDIRFKDFNAEYDLARITWDEARHTEIGHRAMLASGYDPYELRNRLTSSTCRGPMEPAFAMAEINLFGEVGVLKTINELIDTAASRNDELLRHISDYIRADERTHVRKGTRILEVMTKLDAKALELRTRELFTECLVSLGAIKKDIDMKTLTREEIEHLVGE
;
A
#
# COMPACT_ATOMS: atom_id res chain seq x y z
N MET A 1 -0.81 39.63 44.37
CA MET A 1 -0.02 40.80 43.99
C MET A 1 -0.93 41.70 43.17
N LYS A 2 -1.47 42.80 43.80
CA LYS A 2 -2.37 43.72 43.14
C LYS A 2 -1.55 44.61 42.21
N LEU A 3 -1.97 44.71 40.95
CA LEU A 3 -1.44 45.72 40.02
C LEU A 3 -1.96 47.12 40.48
N PRO A 4 -1.13 48.15 40.39
CA PRO A 4 -1.58 49.48 40.75
C PRO A 4 -2.57 50.00 39.69
N GLU A 5 -3.75 50.39 40.13
CA GLU A 5 -4.70 51.21 39.37
C GLU A 5 -4.14 52.62 39.15
N ASN A 6 -3.43 52.85 38.06
CA ASN A 6 -3.16 54.20 37.57
C ASN A 6 -4.34 54.66 36.75
N ASN A 7 -5.30 55.30 37.40
CA ASN A 7 -6.36 56.03 36.69
C ASN A 7 -5.78 57.41 36.29
N PRO A 8 -5.51 57.68 35.01
CA PRO A 8 -4.92 58.94 34.60
C PRO A 8 -5.92 60.10 34.82
N ASN A 9 -5.39 61.14 35.42
CA ASN A 9 -6.11 62.37 35.65
C ASN A 9 -6.73 62.91 34.31
N PRO A 10 -7.96 63.48 34.32
CA PRO A 10 -8.58 63.99 33.08
C PRO A 10 -7.75 65.02 32.29
N SER A 11 -6.83 65.74 32.97
CA SER A 11 -5.88 66.65 32.32
C SER A 11 -4.78 65.92 31.48
N ASP A 12 -4.52 64.64 31.74
CA ASP A 12 -3.50 63.86 31.02
C ASP A 12 -4.03 63.34 29.70
N LYS A 13 -5.34 63.25 29.51
CA LYS A 13 -5.94 62.82 28.24
C LYS A 13 -5.63 63.74 27.07
N SER A 14 -5.41 65.03 27.35
CA SER A 14 -5.00 65.98 26.31
C SER A 14 -3.51 65.85 25.90
N ILE A 15 -2.67 65.37 26.81
CA ILE A 15 -1.24 65.14 26.50
C ILE A 15 -1.08 63.81 25.73
N ILE A 16 -1.87 62.79 26.04
CA ILE A 16 -1.85 61.54 25.31
C ILE A 16 -2.40 61.70 23.88
N ALA A 17 -3.38 62.61 23.68
CA ALA A 17 -3.92 62.93 22.38
C ALA A 17 -2.96 63.78 21.54
N ALA A 18 -1.99 64.47 22.13
CA ALA A 18 -1.01 65.33 21.44
C ALA A 18 0.28 64.57 21.03
N GLN A 19 0.50 63.33 21.44
CA GLN A 19 1.55 62.50 20.86
C GLN A 19 1.17 62.19 19.43
N SER A 20 1.90 62.84 18.48
CA SER A 20 1.64 62.65 17.08
C SER A 20 1.72 61.14 16.76
N LEU A 21 0.89 60.65 15.85
CA LEU A 21 0.96 59.28 15.30
C LEU A 21 2.38 58.92 14.85
N ALA A 22 3.18 59.92 14.46
CA ALA A 22 4.59 59.76 14.15
C ALA A 22 5.46 59.36 15.33
N GLY A 23 5.32 60.03 16.49
CA GLY A 23 6.05 59.70 17.72
C GLY A 23 5.68 58.33 18.31
N GLN A 24 4.41 57.94 18.17
CA GLN A 24 3.97 56.56 18.56
C GLN A 24 4.59 55.51 17.65
N ARG A 25 4.69 55.79 16.35
CA ARG A 25 5.32 54.89 15.39
C ARG A 25 6.84 54.76 15.64
N GLU A 26 7.49 55.85 15.98
CA GLU A 26 8.93 55.86 16.27
C GLU A 26 9.26 55.10 17.53
N ALA A 27 8.54 55.35 18.65
CA ALA A 27 8.69 54.57 19.88
C ALA A 27 8.36 53.07 19.71
N ALA A 28 7.40 52.72 18.85
CA ALA A 28 7.12 51.34 18.53
C ALA A 28 8.23 50.69 17.64
N ALA A 29 8.86 51.47 16.76
CA ALA A 29 9.99 51.02 15.96
C ALA A 29 11.22 50.78 16.84
N GLU A 30 11.52 51.67 17.79
CA GLU A 30 12.59 51.48 18.76
C GLU A 30 12.40 50.24 19.61
N ARG A 31 11.16 50.01 20.16
CA ARG A 31 10.87 48.80 20.90
C ARG A 31 11.06 47.56 20.06
N ARG A 32 10.62 47.54 18.80
CA ARG A 32 10.85 46.43 17.88
C ARG A 32 12.32 46.20 17.57
N ALA A 33 13.12 47.26 17.44
CA ALA A 33 14.55 47.17 17.19
C ALA A 33 15.32 46.52 18.32
N ARG A 34 14.87 46.73 19.58
CA ARG A 34 15.49 46.16 20.80
C ARG A 34 15.07 44.70 21.06
N TYR A 35 14.01 44.21 20.40
CA TYR A 35 13.52 42.86 20.64
C TYR A 35 14.35 41.84 19.89
N PRO A 36 14.93 40.82 20.57
CA PRO A 36 15.83 39.87 19.95
C PRO A 36 15.12 38.90 19.01
N PHE A 37 13.82 38.70 19.20
CA PHE A 37 13.03 37.76 18.42
C PHE A 37 12.49 38.42 17.15
N ARG A 38 12.64 37.71 16.03
CA ARG A 38 12.09 38.09 14.74
C ARG A 38 11.26 36.96 14.21
N PHE A 39 10.10 37.25 13.62
CA PHE A 39 9.44 36.27 12.79
C PHE A 39 10.35 35.96 11.60
N PRO A 40 10.51 34.66 11.26
CA PRO A 40 11.09 34.32 9.98
C PRO A 40 10.19 34.94 8.90
N VAL A 41 10.67 35.99 8.25
CA VAL A 41 9.87 36.69 7.23
C VAL A 41 9.98 35.90 5.95
N ASP A 42 8.94 35.15 5.61
CA ASP A 42 8.72 34.80 4.22
C ASP A 42 8.39 36.13 3.47
N ARG A 43 9.23 36.44 2.49
CA ARG A 43 9.10 37.69 1.72
C ARG A 43 7.96 37.64 0.70
N ARG A 44 7.31 36.49 0.55
CA ARG A 44 6.11 36.37 -0.27
C ARG A 44 4.98 37.19 0.37
N GLN A 45 4.22 37.87 -0.44
CA GLN A 45 2.98 38.51 0.03
C GLN A 45 1.97 37.43 0.41
N LEU A 46 1.17 37.68 1.45
CA LEU A 46 0.01 36.83 1.73
C LEU A 46 -0.91 36.81 0.50
N GLY A 47 -1.24 35.63 0.03
CA GLY A 47 -2.08 35.44 -1.14
C GLY A 47 -1.52 34.35 -2.05
N GLY A 48 -1.66 33.09 -1.63
CA GLY A 48 -1.42 31.96 -2.51
C GLY A 48 -2.36 31.98 -3.72
N LYS A 49 -2.05 31.19 -4.74
CA LYS A 49 -2.84 31.16 -5.99
C LYS A 49 -4.23 30.53 -5.83
N PHE A 50 -4.47 29.81 -4.73
CA PHE A 50 -5.67 29.00 -4.59
C PHE A 50 -6.59 29.53 -3.48
N THR A 51 -7.88 29.64 -3.79
CA THR A 51 -8.92 29.69 -2.79
C THR A 51 -9.10 28.32 -2.13
N VAL A 52 -9.73 28.24 -0.96
CA VAL A 52 -10.04 26.94 -0.30
C VAL A 52 -10.79 26.02 -1.27
N LYS A 53 -11.76 26.53 -2.01
CA LYS A 53 -12.54 25.75 -2.98
C LYS A 53 -11.68 25.16 -4.11
N GLU A 54 -10.78 25.95 -4.67
CA GLU A 54 -9.88 25.49 -5.73
C GLU A 54 -8.85 24.50 -5.19
N ASN A 55 -8.31 24.78 -4.02
CA ASN A 55 -7.39 23.86 -3.34
C ASN A 55 -8.05 22.51 -3.07
N SER A 56 -9.25 22.51 -2.46
CA SER A 56 -10.02 21.28 -2.18
C SER A 56 -10.30 20.49 -3.46
N ARG A 57 -10.65 21.15 -4.58
CA ARG A 57 -10.87 20.49 -5.86
C ARG A 57 -9.61 19.78 -6.36
N ARG A 58 -8.43 20.41 -6.24
CA ARG A 58 -7.14 19.81 -6.63
C ARG A 58 -6.77 18.65 -5.73
N LEU A 59 -6.86 18.84 -4.41
CA LEU A 59 -6.57 17.79 -3.43
C LEU A 59 -7.51 16.58 -3.57
N LEU A 60 -8.78 16.79 -3.94
CA LEU A 60 -9.73 15.72 -4.18
C LEU A 60 -9.32 14.85 -5.39
N ARG A 61 -8.82 15.48 -6.46
CA ARG A 61 -8.29 14.75 -7.60
C ARG A 61 -6.98 14.02 -7.26
N PHE A 62 -6.11 14.63 -6.45
CA PHE A 62 -4.90 13.99 -5.95
C PHE A 62 -5.25 12.76 -5.10
N PHE A 63 -6.17 12.90 -4.14
CA PHE A 63 -6.71 11.78 -3.37
C PHE A 63 -7.22 10.65 -4.27
N TYR A 64 -7.98 10.98 -5.30
CA TYR A 64 -8.55 10.00 -6.20
C TYR A 64 -7.48 9.27 -7.01
N LEU A 65 -6.47 9.96 -7.52
CA LEU A 65 -5.33 9.36 -8.23
C LEU A 65 -4.55 8.40 -7.32
N GLU A 66 -4.22 8.81 -6.11
CA GLU A 66 -3.52 7.95 -5.14
C GLU A 66 -4.34 6.69 -4.82
N ARG A 67 -5.64 6.87 -4.57
CA ARG A 67 -6.55 5.74 -4.32
C ARG A 67 -6.64 4.79 -5.51
N ARG A 68 -6.67 5.29 -6.73
CA ARG A 68 -6.69 4.47 -7.95
C ARG A 68 -5.36 3.76 -8.19
N LEU A 69 -4.23 4.39 -7.87
CA LEU A 69 -2.91 3.75 -7.94
C LEU A 69 -2.79 2.59 -6.94
N MET A 70 -3.24 2.79 -5.71
CA MET A 70 -3.32 1.73 -4.69
C MET A 70 -4.11 0.52 -5.22
N HIS A 71 -5.31 0.74 -5.78
CA HIS A 71 -6.13 -0.32 -6.36
C HIS A 71 -5.48 -0.98 -7.58
N GLY A 72 -4.91 -0.17 -8.47
CA GLY A 72 -4.30 -0.63 -9.70
C GLY A 72 -3.09 -1.53 -9.45
N LEU A 73 -2.19 -1.12 -8.57
CA LEU A 73 -1.05 -1.94 -8.17
C LEU A 73 -1.51 -3.25 -7.49
N GLY A 74 -2.55 -3.18 -6.64
CA GLY A 74 -3.16 -4.37 -6.05
C GLY A 74 -3.67 -5.36 -7.09
N SER A 75 -4.31 -4.87 -8.17
CA SER A 75 -4.81 -5.71 -9.25
C SER A 75 -3.72 -6.46 -10.02
N TRP A 76 -2.49 -5.96 -9.99
CA TRP A 76 -1.33 -6.54 -10.65
C TRP A 76 -0.50 -7.47 -9.76
N ALA A 77 -0.69 -7.43 -8.43
CA ALA A 77 0.12 -8.20 -7.48
C ALA A 77 0.21 -9.69 -7.83
N LEU A 78 -0.89 -10.29 -8.30
CA LEU A 78 -0.95 -11.68 -8.72
C LEU A 78 -0.15 -11.94 -10.02
N GLY A 79 -0.19 -11.00 -10.97
CA GLY A 79 0.37 -11.15 -12.32
C GLY A 79 1.85 -10.78 -12.46
N ILE A 80 2.44 -10.06 -11.51
CA ILE A 80 3.87 -9.71 -11.53
C ILE A 80 4.70 -10.99 -11.31
N PRO A 81 5.61 -11.37 -12.24
CA PRO A 81 6.43 -12.55 -12.04
C PRO A 81 7.58 -12.33 -11.06
N ASP A 82 8.28 -11.20 -11.19
CA ASP A 82 9.56 -10.95 -10.53
C ASP A 82 9.37 -10.74 -9.03
N TYR A 83 10.11 -11.49 -8.23
CA TYR A 83 9.98 -11.56 -6.78
C TYR A 83 10.18 -10.18 -6.11
N GLU A 84 11.28 -9.51 -6.42
CA GLU A 84 11.61 -8.20 -5.86
C GLU A 84 10.62 -7.12 -6.29
N VAL A 85 10.15 -7.17 -7.55
CA VAL A 85 9.14 -6.23 -8.07
C VAL A 85 7.81 -6.43 -7.34
N LYS A 86 7.45 -7.66 -7.03
CA LYS A 86 6.23 -7.97 -6.27
C LYS A 86 6.30 -7.45 -4.83
N LEU A 87 7.44 -7.61 -4.16
CA LEU A 87 7.66 -7.08 -2.81
C LEU A 87 7.57 -5.54 -2.79
N GLU A 88 8.25 -4.87 -3.71
CA GLU A 88 8.19 -3.41 -3.79
C GLU A 88 6.79 -2.92 -4.19
N THR A 89 6.08 -3.66 -5.05
CA THR A 89 4.67 -3.36 -5.35
C THR A 89 3.81 -3.38 -4.08
N GLY A 90 4.00 -4.36 -3.19
CA GLY A 90 3.33 -4.41 -1.88
C GLY A 90 3.61 -3.17 -1.02
N ARG A 91 4.85 -2.68 -1.00
CA ARG A 91 5.25 -1.43 -0.34
C ARG A 91 4.60 -0.21 -0.97
N HIS A 92 4.63 -0.11 -2.30
CA HIS A 92 4.08 1.04 -3.04
C HIS A 92 2.56 1.12 -2.93
N ILE A 93 1.85 -0.01 -2.86
CA ILE A 93 0.41 -0.05 -2.54
C ILE A 93 0.13 0.72 -1.24
N PHE A 94 0.92 0.46 -0.19
CA PHE A 94 0.73 1.16 1.09
C PHE A 94 1.13 2.64 1.02
N TYR A 95 2.17 3.01 0.28
CA TYR A 95 2.56 4.41 0.12
C TYR A 95 1.44 5.23 -0.53
N HIS A 96 0.81 4.70 -1.58
CA HIS A 96 -0.37 5.33 -2.19
C HIS A 96 -1.58 5.36 -1.26
N ALA A 97 -1.79 4.32 -0.44
CA ALA A 97 -2.85 4.29 0.57
C ALA A 97 -2.64 5.38 1.65
N ASP A 98 -1.40 5.54 2.17
CA ASP A 98 -1.07 6.55 3.19
C ASP A 98 -1.12 7.97 2.61
N ALA A 99 -0.73 8.15 1.35
CA ALA A 99 -0.90 9.40 0.61
C ALA A 99 -2.39 9.75 0.47
N ALA A 100 -3.23 8.81 0.03
CA ALA A 100 -4.66 9.00 -0.07
C ALA A 100 -5.29 9.32 1.29
N ARG A 101 -4.92 8.61 2.35
CA ARG A 101 -5.39 8.90 3.72
C ARG A 101 -5.00 10.31 4.17
N THR A 102 -3.74 10.69 3.96
CA THR A 102 -3.23 12.02 4.34
C THR A 102 -3.98 13.13 3.61
N LEU A 103 -4.27 12.95 2.32
CA LEU A 103 -5.07 13.90 1.52
C LEU A 103 -6.54 13.93 1.97
N ARG A 104 -7.14 12.78 2.30
CA ARG A 104 -8.50 12.67 2.81
C ARG A 104 -8.67 13.40 4.14
N GLU A 105 -7.71 13.25 5.05
CA GLU A 105 -7.68 13.97 6.32
C GLU A 105 -7.58 15.49 6.06
N ARG A 106 -6.71 15.92 5.15
CA ARG A 106 -6.59 17.34 4.79
C ARG A 106 -7.87 17.91 4.16
N LEU A 107 -8.53 17.16 3.30
CA LEU A 107 -9.81 17.55 2.71
C LEU A 107 -10.90 17.77 3.75
N SER A 108 -10.93 16.98 4.83
CA SER A 108 -11.88 17.18 5.92
C SER A 108 -11.66 18.48 6.67
N GLU A 109 -10.40 18.93 6.79
CA GLU A 109 -10.06 20.25 7.35
C GLU A 109 -10.45 21.42 6.41
N GLN A 110 -10.68 21.12 5.12
CA GLN A 110 -11.14 22.06 4.10
C GLN A 110 -12.65 21.92 3.80
N GLU A 111 -13.44 21.62 4.82
CA GLU A 111 -14.92 21.56 4.79
C GLU A 111 -15.51 20.43 3.91
N MET A 112 -14.69 19.48 3.42
CA MET A 112 -15.19 18.32 2.68
C MET A 112 -15.46 17.14 3.61
N ARG A 113 -16.72 16.72 3.71
CA ARG A 113 -17.07 15.57 4.57
C ARG A 113 -16.46 14.28 4.05
N PRO A 114 -15.86 13.43 4.91
CA PRO A 114 -15.24 12.17 4.49
C PRO A 114 -16.12 11.27 3.60
N PRO A 115 -17.44 11.08 3.86
CA PRO A 115 -18.27 10.29 2.95
C PRO A 115 -18.38 10.86 1.54
N ALA A 116 -18.34 12.19 1.38
CA ALA A 116 -18.37 12.83 0.08
C ALA A 116 -17.02 12.65 -0.66
N VAL A 117 -15.91 12.69 0.08
CA VAL A 117 -14.57 12.39 -0.45
C VAL A 117 -14.49 10.93 -0.90
N ASP A 118 -14.94 10.00 -0.07
CA ASP A 118 -14.92 8.56 -0.36
C ASP A 118 -15.82 8.18 -1.56
N ALA A 119 -16.93 8.90 -1.73
CA ALA A 119 -17.86 8.70 -2.84
C ALA A 119 -17.43 9.37 -4.15
N HIS A 120 -16.37 10.22 -4.11
CA HIS A 120 -15.90 10.90 -5.32
C HIS A 120 -15.45 9.90 -6.39
N ARG A 121 -15.81 10.20 -7.64
CA ARG A 121 -15.40 9.48 -8.84
C ARG A 121 -15.00 10.47 -9.93
N ASP A 122 -13.96 10.11 -10.69
CA ASP A 122 -13.47 10.87 -11.82
C ASP A 122 -13.33 9.92 -13.03
N ALA A 123 -14.30 9.96 -13.91
CA ALA A 123 -14.37 9.04 -15.05
C ALA A 123 -13.20 9.19 -16.02
N GLU A 124 -12.59 10.39 -16.12
CA GLU A 124 -11.40 10.58 -16.96
C GLU A 124 -10.18 9.90 -16.33
N VAL A 125 -10.04 10.02 -15.01
CA VAL A 125 -8.98 9.31 -14.25
C VAL A 125 -9.21 7.80 -14.32
N ASP A 126 -10.45 7.33 -14.17
CA ASP A 126 -10.74 5.90 -14.28
C ASP A 126 -10.30 5.34 -15.62
N ARG A 127 -10.69 6.00 -16.72
CA ARG A 127 -10.31 5.56 -18.07
C ARG A 127 -8.81 5.62 -18.31
N PHE A 128 -8.14 6.64 -17.78
CA PHE A 128 -6.68 6.76 -17.84
C PHE A 128 -6.00 5.61 -17.09
N ILE A 129 -6.45 5.32 -15.87
CA ILE A 129 -5.89 4.23 -15.07
C ILE A 129 -6.17 2.87 -15.71
N ASP A 130 -7.37 2.64 -16.23
CA ASP A 130 -7.70 1.39 -16.92
C ASP A 130 -6.79 1.13 -18.13
N GLU A 131 -6.49 2.19 -18.93
CA GLU A 131 -5.50 2.08 -20.01
C GLU A 131 -4.09 1.81 -19.48
N LEU A 132 -3.66 2.51 -18.42
CA LEU A 132 -2.36 2.29 -17.80
C LEU A 132 -2.21 0.83 -17.30
N LEU A 133 -3.26 0.26 -16.71
CA LEU A 133 -3.28 -1.11 -16.22
C LEU A 133 -3.34 -2.16 -17.33
N SER A 134 -3.65 -1.77 -18.58
CA SER A 134 -3.59 -2.65 -19.76
C SER A 134 -2.15 -2.92 -20.23
N ALA A 135 -1.14 -2.56 -19.44
CA ALA A 135 0.25 -2.92 -19.65
C ALA A 135 0.40 -4.43 -19.93
N GLU A 136 1.30 -4.81 -20.83
CA GLU A 136 1.52 -6.21 -21.24
C GLU A 136 2.64 -6.90 -20.43
N SER A 137 3.36 -6.12 -19.62
CA SER A 137 4.45 -6.62 -18.78
C SER A 137 4.62 -5.79 -17.52
N ALA A 138 5.31 -6.35 -16.52
CA ALA A 138 5.71 -5.62 -15.33
C ALA A 138 6.57 -4.39 -15.66
N ALA A 139 7.44 -4.48 -16.66
CA ALA A 139 8.25 -3.34 -17.12
C ALA A 139 7.39 -2.19 -17.67
N GLU A 140 6.37 -2.48 -18.50
CA GLU A 140 5.41 -1.48 -18.98
C GLU A 140 4.60 -0.89 -17.82
N LEU A 141 4.17 -1.72 -16.86
CA LEU A 141 3.47 -1.26 -15.66
C LEU A 141 4.32 -0.24 -14.89
N LEU A 142 5.59 -0.57 -14.62
CA LEU A 142 6.52 0.35 -13.92
C LEU A 142 6.72 1.65 -14.68
N VAL A 143 6.87 1.60 -16.00
CA VAL A 143 6.97 2.80 -16.86
C VAL A 143 5.71 3.65 -16.72
N GLY A 144 4.52 3.07 -16.84
CA GLY A 144 3.26 3.81 -16.76
C GLY A 144 3.00 4.40 -15.38
N VAL A 145 3.08 3.56 -14.33
CA VAL A 145 2.79 3.96 -12.95
C VAL A 145 3.83 4.92 -12.41
N HIS A 146 5.12 4.57 -12.48
CA HIS A 146 6.15 5.33 -11.78
C HIS A 146 6.81 6.39 -12.67
N GLN A 147 7.29 6.00 -13.88
CA GLN A 147 8.04 6.92 -14.71
C GLN A 147 7.16 8.00 -15.38
N VAL A 148 5.88 7.71 -15.66
CA VAL A 148 4.96 8.70 -16.22
C VAL A 148 4.10 9.32 -15.14
N LEU A 149 3.16 8.57 -14.55
CA LEU A 149 2.18 9.14 -13.62
C LEU A 149 2.82 9.57 -12.30
N GLY A 150 3.65 8.74 -11.70
CA GLY A 150 4.32 9.04 -10.42
C GLY A 150 5.21 10.28 -10.50
N ARG A 151 6.01 10.43 -11.57
CA ARG A 151 6.80 11.64 -11.79
C ARG A 151 5.93 12.87 -12.01
N ALA A 152 4.84 12.74 -12.76
CA ALA A 152 3.89 13.83 -12.98
C ALA A 152 3.24 14.26 -11.64
N ILE A 153 2.83 13.32 -10.79
CA ILE A 153 2.28 13.59 -9.45
C ILE A 153 3.33 14.30 -8.60
N ALA A 154 4.54 13.77 -8.48
CA ALA A 154 5.60 14.37 -7.67
C ALA A 154 5.94 15.80 -8.11
N THR A 155 6.00 16.05 -9.42
CA THR A 155 6.22 17.38 -9.99
C THR A 155 5.05 18.31 -9.68
N THR A 156 3.81 17.82 -9.84
CA THR A 156 2.60 18.59 -9.55
C THR A 156 2.52 18.97 -8.07
N TYR A 157 2.87 18.05 -7.15
CA TYR A 157 2.89 18.35 -5.72
C TYR A 157 3.94 19.40 -5.35
N ARG A 158 5.14 19.38 -5.97
CA ARG A 158 6.16 20.42 -5.77
C ARG A 158 5.65 21.78 -6.26
N HIS A 159 5.08 21.84 -7.45
CA HIS A 159 4.49 23.09 -7.96
C HIS A 159 3.33 23.59 -7.08
N HIS A 160 2.49 22.67 -6.59
CA HIS A 160 1.38 23.04 -5.70
C HIS A 160 1.91 23.62 -4.37
N ILE A 161 2.99 23.07 -3.81
CA ILE A 161 3.68 23.61 -2.63
C ILE A 161 4.19 25.02 -2.90
N ASP A 162 4.83 25.25 -4.05
CA ASP A 162 5.37 26.56 -4.41
C ASP A 162 4.28 27.62 -4.64
N ASP A 163 3.12 27.19 -5.13
CA ASP A 163 1.96 28.04 -5.39
C ASP A 163 1.08 28.31 -4.17
N THR A 164 1.29 27.56 -3.07
CA THR A 164 0.52 27.65 -1.83
C THR A 164 1.15 28.65 -0.88
N ASP A 165 0.32 29.50 -0.24
CA ASP A 165 0.81 30.44 0.76
C ASP A 165 1.27 29.70 2.05
N PRO A 166 2.50 29.96 2.50
CA PRO A 166 3.13 29.21 3.59
C PRO A 166 2.61 29.61 4.99
N VAL A 167 1.68 30.53 5.09
CA VAL A 167 1.04 30.95 6.35
C VAL A 167 -0.40 30.50 6.37
N THR A 168 -1.16 30.83 5.33
CA THR A 168 -2.61 30.53 5.28
C THR A 168 -2.90 29.05 5.06
N ASP A 169 -2.01 28.34 4.35
CA ASP A 169 -2.23 26.92 4.04
C ASP A 169 -0.95 26.06 4.21
N VAL A 170 -0.16 26.33 5.25
CA VAL A 170 0.96 25.48 5.64
C VAL A 170 0.55 24.01 5.92
N PRO A 171 -0.66 23.67 6.37
CA PRO A 171 -1.07 22.27 6.50
C PRO A 171 -1.03 21.50 5.17
N THR A 172 -1.49 22.08 4.07
CA THR A 172 -1.39 21.45 2.74
C THR A 172 0.07 21.26 2.30
N ILE A 173 0.93 22.29 2.52
CA ILE A 173 2.36 22.17 2.25
C ILE A 173 2.98 21.00 3.02
N ARG A 174 2.67 20.88 4.32
CA ARG A 174 3.16 19.78 5.15
C ARG A 174 2.66 18.42 4.67
N CYS A 175 1.39 18.33 4.32
CA CYS A 175 0.76 17.14 3.76
C CYS A 175 1.52 16.65 2.52
N LEU A 176 1.69 17.51 1.53
CA LEU A 176 2.35 17.16 0.26
C LEU A 176 3.86 16.86 0.43
N ARG A 177 4.55 17.58 1.32
CA ARG A 177 5.97 17.27 1.63
C ARG A 177 6.13 15.89 2.24
N ARG A 178 5.23 15.50 3.15
CA ARG A 178 5.25 14.16 3.74
C ARG A 178 5.08 13.08 2.66
N ILE A 179 4.11 13.24 1.76
CA ILE A 179 3.87 12.31 0.67
C ILE A 179 5.10 12.21 -0.25
N LEU A 180 5.73 13.34 -0.57
CA LEU A 180 6.91 13.36 -1.43
C LEU A 180 8.12 12.62 -0.84
N THR A 181 8.18 12.44 0.49
CA THR A 181 9.24 11.65 1.14
C THR A 181 9.23 10.18 0.68
N ASP A 182 8.04 9.62 0.41
CA ASP A 182 7.89 8.25 -0.08
C ASP A 182 8.08 8.17 -1.60
N TYR A 183 7.71 9.22 -2.32
CA TYR A 183 7.84 9.27 -3.78
C TYR A 183 9.29 9.23 -4.26
N GLU A 184 10.22 9.88 -3.56
CA GLU A 184 11.61 9.96 -4.00
C GLU A 184 12.29 8.58 -4.09
N PRO A 185 12.30 7.73 -3.04
CA PRO A 185 12.87 6.41 -3.13
C PRO A 185 12.07 5.48 -4.05
N MET A 186 10.73 5.60 -4.09
CA MET A 186 9.88 4.82 -4.97
C MET A 186 10.20 5.04 -6.45
N LEU A 187 10.40 6.30 -6.87
CA LEU A 187 10.73 6.63 -8.26
C LEU A 187 12.15 6.22 -8.62
N ALA A 188 13.11 6.39 -7.71
CA ALA A 188 14.49 5.96 -7.93
C ALA A 188 14.57 4.43 -8.11
N TRP A 189 13.91 3.68 -7.24
CA TRP A 189 13.84 2.22 -7.36
C TRP A 189 13.18 1.79 -8.69
N ALA A 190 12.11 2.45 -9.10
CA ALA A 190 11.42 2.09 -10.35
C ALA A 190 12.31 2.33 -11.59
N ASP A 191 13.17 3.36 -11.56
CA ASP A 191 14.14 3.57 -12.63
C ASP A 191 15.15 2.43 -12.68
N GLU A 192 15.73 2.05 -11.54
CA GLU A 192 16.66 0.92 -11.43
C GLU A 192 16.01 -0.40 -11.91
N ALA A 193 14.75 -0.63 -11.55
CA ALA A 193 14.01 -1.82 -11.97
C ALA A 193 13.75 -1.85 -13.49
N VAL A 194 13.38 -0.72 -14.10
CA VAL A 194 13.21 -0.61 -15.56
C VAL A 194 14.53 -0.82 -16.28
N ASP A 195 15.62 -0.23 -15.77
CA ASP A 195 16.96 -0.42 -16.33
C ASP A 195 17.39 -1.90 -16.24
N ALA A 196 17.06 -2.59 -15.14
CA ALA A 196 17.31 -4.01 -15.00
C ALA A 196 16.52 -4.87 -16.03
N TYR A 197 15.25 -4.51 -16.30
CA TYR A 197 14.47 -5.17 -17.36
C TYR A 197 15.08 -4.96 -18.74
N ILE A 198 15.55 -3.77 -19.06
CA ILE A 198 16.22 -3.48 -20.34
C ILE A 198 17.52 -4.29 -20.43
N ALA A 199 18.33 -4.31 -19.38
CA ALA A 199 19.54 -5.14 -19.32
C ALA A 199 19.24 -6.64 -19.44
N GLY A 200 18.05 -7.09 -18.94
CA GLY A 200 17.53 -8.45 -19.08
C GLY A 200 16.93 -8.78 -20.44
N GLY A 201 16.95 -7.83 -21.40
CA GLY A 201 16.54 -8.08 -22.80
C GLY A 201 15.15 -7.55 -23.16
N VAL A 202 14.48 -6.78 -22.28
CA VAL A 202 13.26 -6.06 -22.64
C VAL A 202 13.60 -4.93 -23.63
N GLU A 203 12.89 -4.89 -24.74
CA GLU A 203 13.13 -3.90 -25.81
C GLU A 203 12.80 -2.48 -25.35
N GLU A 204 13.81 -1.64 -25.22
CA GLU A 204 13.65 -0.23 -24.80
C GLU A 204 12.70 0.55 -25.74
N ALA A 205 12.66 0.23 -27.03
CA ALA A 205 11.77 0.85 -27.98
C ALA A 205 10.27 0.62 -27.66
N LYS A 206 9.91 -0.57 -27.15
CA LYS A 206 8.56 -0.88 -26.70
C LYS A 206 8.18 -0.04 -25.48
N LEU A 207 9.09 0.01 -24.49
CA LEU A 207 8.88 0.83 -23.28
C LEU A 207 8.79 2.31 -23.61
N SER A 208 9.57 2.81 -24.55
CA SER A 208 9.52 4.20 -25.01
C SER A 208 8.21 4.52 -25.73
N THR A 209 7.69 3.59 -26.54
CA THR A 209 6.39 3.71 -27.19
C THR A 209 5.26 3.77 -26.16
N TRP A 210 5.30 2.89 -25.16
CA TRP A 210 4.32 2.87 -24.08
C TRP A 210 4.41 4.14 -23.23
N ARG A 211 5.60 4.59 -22.86
CA ARG A 211 5.82 5.85 -22.14
C ARG A 211 5.20 7.03 -22.88
N TRP A 212 5.42 7.12 -24.18
CA TRP A 212 4.83 8.16 -25.01
C TRP A 212 3.31 8.08 -25.03
N HIS A 213 2.73 6.87 -25.17
CA HIS A 213 1.30 6.64 -25.20
C HIS A 213 0.64 7.11 -23.89
N ILE A 214 1.13 6.67 -22.73
CA ILE A 214 0.59 7.04 -21.43
C ILE A 214 0.80 8.54 -21.14
N THR A 215 1.91 9.13 -21.55
CA THR A 215 2.15 10.58 -21.41
C THR A 215 1.13 11.40 -22.18
N ARG A 216 0.83 11.03 -23.42
CA ARG A 216 -0.20 11.72 -24.22
C ARG A 216 -1.60 11.54 -23.64
N LEU A 217 -1.90 10.35 -23.15
CA LEU A 217 -3.19 10.09 -22.51
C LEU A 217 -3.35 10.92 -21.24
N LEU A 218 -2.30 11.04 -20.40
CA LEU A 218 -2.32 11.90 -19.22
C LEU A 218 -2.55 13.38 -19.60
N ALA A 219 -1.87 13.86 -20.66
CA ALA A 219 -2.08 15.21 -21.15
C ALA A 219 -3.52 15.44 -21.67
N SER A 220 -4.16 14.43 -22.29
CA SER A 220 -5.52 14.55 -22.83
C SER A 220 -6.59 14.74 -21.74
N ILE A 221 -6.33 14.29 -20.51
CA ILE A 221 -7.23 14.48 -19.36
C ILE A 221 -6.88 15.73 -18.51
N GLY A 222 -6.01 16.63 -19.01
CA GLY A 222 -5.59 17.83 -18.31
C GLY A 222 -4.57 17.58 -17.19
N GLY A 223 -3.71 16.59 -17.36
CA GLY A 223 -2.65 16.24 -16.40
C GLY A 223 -3.17 15.76 -15.05
N VAL A 224 -2.31 15.79 -14.05
CA VAL A 224 -2.62 15.41 -12.68
C VAL A 224 -3.68 16.33 -12.05
N THR A 225 -3.65 17.63 -12.37
CA THR A 225 -4.60 18.63 -11.82
C THR A 225 -5.98 18.57 -12.48
N GLY A 226 -6.07 18.02 -13.69
CA GLY A 226 -7.25 18.10 -14.56
C GLY A 226 -7.48 19.49 -15.15
N ALA A 227 -6.58 20.46 -14.90
CA ALA A 227 -6.69 21.85 -15.30
C ALA A 227 -5.61 22.30 -16.30
N ASP A 228 -4.66 21.40 -16.62
CA ASP A 228 -3.59 21.71 -17.57
C ASP A 228 -4.16 21.72 -19.01
N PRO A 229 -3.49 22.42 -19.96
CA PRO A 229 -3.90 22.39 -21.36
C PRO A 229 -4.03 20.96 -21.88
N ARG A 230 -5.17 20.64 -22.48
CA ARG A 230 -5.45 19.28 -22.96
C ARG A 230 -4.80 19.02 -24.32
N GLY A 231 -4.09 17.92 -24.42
CA GLY A 231 -3.60 17.37 -25.68
C GLY A 231 -4.63 16.42 -26.34
N GLU A 232 -4.27 15.93 -27.52
CA GLU A 232 -5.05 14.88 -28.18
C GLU A 232 -4.77 13.51 -27.51
N ALA A 233 -5.84 12.75 -27.25
CA ALA A 233 -5.71 11.39 -26.76
C ALA A 233 -5.08 10.49 -27.85
N PRO A 234 -4.22 9.54 -27.48
CA PRO A 234 -3.74 8.53 -28.42
C PRO A 234 -4.89 7.60 -28.83
N THR A 235 -4.87 7.14 -30.08
CA THR A 235 -5.85 6.21 -30.61
C THR A 235 -5.18 5.14 -31.48
N PRO A 236 -5.61 3.89 -31.42
CA PRO A 236 -6.60 3.34 -30.47
C PRO A 236 -6.03 3.21 -29.04
N LEU A 237 -6.91 3.17 -28.04
CA LEU A 237 -6.54 2.73 -26.70
C LEU A 237 -6.42 1.19 -26.69
N ARG A 238 -5.46 0.66 -25.97
CA ARG A 238 -5.23 -0.79 -25.82
C ARG A 238 -6.40 -1.48 -25.12
N ILE A 239 -6.91 -0.86 -24.04
CA ILE A 239 -8.07 -1.38 -23.29
C ILE A 239 -9.38 -1.28 -24.08
N GLY A 240 -9.47 -0.41 -25.09
CA GLY A 240 -10.68 -0.19 -25.87
C GLY A 240 -11.79 0.48 -25.06
N ALA A 241 -13.01 -0.07 -25.16
CA ALA A 241 -14.20 0.47 -24.49
C ALA A 241 -14.53 -0.27 -23.18
N LYS A 242 -13.84 -1.35 -22.85
CA LYS A 242 -14.10 -2.14 -21.64
C LYS A 242 -13.33 -1.60 -20.45
N PRO A 243 -13.87 -1.71 -19.21
CA PRO A 243 -13.08 -1.47 -18.03
C PRO A 243 -11.98 -2.53 -17.88
N TYR A 244 -10.90 -2.18 -17.21
CA TYR A 244 -9.83 -3.12 -16.87
C TYR A 244 -10.34 -4.18 -15.87
N GLU A 245 -9.99 -5.43 -16.14
CA GLU A 245 -10.24 -6.56 -15.25
C GLU A 245 -8.90 -7.18 -14.83
N ARG A 246 -8.75 -7.47 -13.53
CA ARG A 246 -7.54 -8.09 -12.99
C ARG A 246 -7.34 -9.53 -13.47
N GLY A 247 -6.11 -9.96 -13.51
CA GLY A 247 -5.78 -11.36 -13.68
C GLY A 247 -6.24 -12.24 -12.51
N THR A 248 -6.46 -13.52 -12.80
CA THR A 248 -6.86 -14.54 -11.80
C THR A 248 -5.84 -15.67 -11.68
N VAL A 249 -4.80 -15.66 -12.49
CA VAL A 249 -3.75 -16.68 -12.52
C VAL A 249 -2.47 -16.12 -11.91
N PRO A 250 -1.90 -16.77 -10.89
CA PRO A 250 -0.65 -16.35 -10.29
C PRO A 250 0.52 -16.51 -11.25
N ASN A 251 1.43 -15.56 -11.22
CA ASN A 251 2.72 -15.65 -11.90
C ASN A 251 3.85 -15.69 -10.87
N ARG A 252 4.89 -16.46 -11.16
CA ARG A 252 6.03 -16.65 -10.26
C ARG A 252 7.33 -16.41 -10.99
N ASP A 253 8.30 -15.98 -10.23
CA ASP A 253 9.66 -15.79 -10.65
C ASP A 253 10.26 -17.12 -11.13
N SER A 254 10.80 -17.13 -12.34
CA SER A 254 11.37 -18.32 -12.98
C SER A 254 12.64 -18.84 -12.29
N ARG A 255 13.20 -18.09 -11.35
CA ARG A 255 14.30 -18.56 -10.50
C ARG A 255 13.85 -19.58 -9.46
N PHE A 256 12.54 -19.66 -9.16
CA PHE A 256 11.98 -20.67 -8.27
C PHE A 256 11.40 -21.84 -9.04
N ASP A 257 11.74 -23.05 -8.63
CA ASP A 257 10.90 -24.19 -8.91
C ASP A 257 9.58 -24.04 -8.14
N THR A 258 8.46 -24.28 -8.81
CA THR A 258 7.14 -24.16 -8.20
C THR A 258 6.46 -25.52 -8.06
N PHE A 259 5.47 -25.61 -7.17
CA PHE A 259 4.71 -26.83 -7.00
C PHE A 259 3.29 -26.54 -6.49
N ILE A 260 2.38 -27.48 -6.79
CA ILE A 260 1.07 -27.59 -6.17
C ILE A 260 1.21 -28.58 -5.02
N HIS A 261 0.65 -28.26 -3.86
CA HIS A 261 0.70 -29.11 -2.67
C HIS A 261 0.08 -30.49 -2.93
N THR A 262 0.83 -31.54 -2.59
CA THR A 262 0.43 -32.94 -2.83
C THR A 262 0.25 -33.77 -1.57
N GLY A 263 0.11 -33.15 -0.38
CA GLY A 263 0.07 -33.80 0.92
C GLY A 263 1.44 -34.19 1.51
N ASP A 264 2.48 -34.26 0.67
CA ASP A 264 3.85 -34.57 1.11
C ASP A 264 4.77 -33.32 1.10
N TYR A 265 4.17 -32.16 1.22
CA TYR A 265 4.84 -30.86 1.08
C TYR A 265 6.09 -30.73 1.96
N ASP A 266 5.96 -31.05 3.23
CA ASP A 266 7.01 -30.86 4.22
C ASP A 266 8.15 -31.87 4.11
N THR A 267 7.85 -33.03 3.55
CA THR A 267 8.84 -34.12 3.46
C THR A 267 9.84 -33.91 2.32
N ALA A 268 9.44 -33.21 1.26
CA ALA A 268 10.29 -33.13 0.07
C ALA A 268 11.49 -32.19 0.23
N ASP A 269 11.35 -31.04 0.88
CA ASP A 269 12.40 -30.01 0.89
C ASP A 269 13.14 -29.87 2.24
N ALA A 270 12.45 -29.87 3.37
CA ALA A 270 13.08 -29.73 4.68
C ALA A 270 13.51 -31.07 5.27
N ALA A 271 12.75 -32.14 5.08
CA ALA A 271 13.04 -33.46 5.66
C ALA A 271 14.14 -34.22 4.95
N THR A 272 14.53 -33.85 3.73
CA THR A 272 15.74 -34.41 3.10
C THR A 272 17.03 -33.92 3.75
N ARG A 273 16.99 -32.82 4.51
CA ARG A 273 18.15 -32.22 5.16
C ARG A 273 18.22 -32.48 6.67
N PHE A 274 17.06 -32.62 7.33
CA PHE A 274 16.96 -32.74 8.80
C PHE A 274 15.91 -33.75 9.20
N ASP A 275 16.03 -34.29 10.42
CA ASP A 275 14.92 -35.00 11.05
C ASP A 275 13.69 -34.06 11.13
N LYS A 276 12.55 -34.53 10.65
CA LYS A 276 11.30 -33.76 10.52
C LYS A 276 10.85 -33.06 11.82
N HIS A 277 11.21 -33.61 12.97
CA HIS A 277 10.87 -33.06 14.30
C HIS A 277 12.05 -32.33 14.97
N SER A 278 13.18 -32.20 14.28
CA SER A 278 14.31 -31.44 14.80
C SER A 278 14.02 -29.93 14.82
N TYR A 279 14.70 -29.23 15.70
CA TYR A 279 14.61 -27.77 15.77
C TYR A 279 15.04 -27.13 14.44
N GLU A 280 16.04 -27.64 13.79
CA GLU A 280 16.57 -27.17 12.51
C GLU A 280 15.50 -27.26 11.41
N ALA A 281 14.74 -28.37 11.37
CA ALA A 281 13.64 -28.55 10.43
C ALA A 281 12.50 -27.55 10.70
N ILE A 282 12.09 -27.39 11.97
CA ILE A 282 11.05 -26.43 12.38
C ILE A 282 11.48 -25.01 12.05
N ARG A 283 12.72 -24.66 12.36
CA ARG A 283 13.30 -23.36 12.07
C ARG A 283 13.31 -23.04 10.57
N LEU A 284 13.82 -23.96 9.77
CA LEU A 284 13.87 -23.79 8.30
C LEU A 284 12.47 -23.69 7.69
N ARG A 285 11.53 -24.52 8.17
CA ARG A 285 10.13 -24.47 7.75
C ARG A 285 9.52 -23.09 8.00
N PHE A 286 9.65 -22.55 9.20
CA PHE A 286 9.13 -21.24 9.54
C PHE A 286 9.71 -20.14 8.65
N ILE A 287 11.04 -20.05 8.55
CA ILE A 287 11.71 -19.05 7.72
C ILE A 287 11.27 -19.14 6.25
N ARG A 288 11.13 -20.37 5.74
CA ARG A 288 10.64 -20.61 4.39
C ARG A 288 9.17 -20.22 4.22
N THR A 289 8.31 -20.52 5.18
CA THR A 289 6.91 -20.09 5.15
C THR A 289 6.83 -18.58 5.00
N GLN A 290 7.62 -17.85 5.76
CA GLN A 290 7.68 -16.38 5.63
C GLN A 290 8.12 -15.94 4.21
N ARG A 291 9.15 -16.56 3.63
CA ARG A 291 9.53 -16.27 2.25
C ARG A 291 8.39 -16.57 1.25
N ASP A 292 7.56 -17.56 1.52
CA ASP A 292 6.46 -17.99 0.67
C ASP A 292 5.20 -17.13 0.85
N GLU A 293 5.17 -16.17 1.80
CA GLU A 293 4.08 -15.19 1.97
C GLU A 293 3.96 -14.19 0.81
N VAL A 294 4.78 -14.34 -0.20
CA VAL A 294 4.53 -13.74 -1.52
C VAL A 294 3.13 -14.07 -2.06
N ASP A 295 2.55 -15.21 -1.67
CA ASP A 295 1.17 -15.60 -2.00
C ASP A 295 0.12 -14.78 -1.22
N ALA A 296 0.46 -14.27 -0.06
CA ALA A 296 -0.38 -13.35 0.71
C ALA A 296 -0.38 -11.94 0.11
N ILE A 297 0.78 -11.44 -0.38
CA ILE A 297 0.83 -10.17 -1.14
C ILE A 297 -0.14 -10.24 -2.33
N GLU A 298 -0.15 -11.35 -3.05
CA GLU A 298 -1.04 -11.58 -4.19
C GLU A 298 -2.51 -11.56 -3.78
N ALA A 299 -2.85 -12.27 -2.71
CA ALA A 299 -4.20 -12.37 -2.21
C ALA A 299 -4.73 -11.00 -1.75
N PHE A 300 -4.03 -10.33 -0.84
CA PHE A 300 -4.47 -9.06 -0.29
C PHE A 300 -4.47 -7.93 -1.34
N GLY A 301 -3.53 -7.95 -2.28
CA GLY A 301 -3.54 -7.05 -3.44
C GLY A 301 -4.79 -7.23 -4.31
N THR A 302 -5.17 -8.48 -4.62
CA THR A 302 -6.40 -8.75 -5.38
C THR A 302 -7.66 -8.39 -4.62
N PHE A 303 -7.72 -8.64 -3.30
CA PHE A 303 -8.86 -8.24 -2.46
C PHE A 303 -9.03 -6.73 -2.45
N LEU A 304 -7.93 -5.97 -2.40
CA LEU A 304 -7.97 -4.52 -2.45
C LEU A 304 -8.64 -4.00 -3.74
N TRP A 305 -8.37 -4.61 -4.89
CA TRP A 305 -9.06 -4.31 -6.14
C TRP A 305 -10.55 -4.68 -6.07
N ASP A 306 -10.87 -5.84 -5.53
CA ASP A 306 -12.23 -6.39 -5.53
C ASP A 306 -13.19 -5.63 -4.60
N ILE A 307 -12.68 -5.06 -3.48
CA ILE A 307 -13.48 -4.22 -2.58
C ILE A 307 -13.39 -2.72 -2.89
N ARG A 308 -12.70 -2.35 -3.98
CA ARG A 308 -12.51 -0.94 -4.31
C ARG A 308 -13.80 -0.15 -4.24
N PHE A 309 -13.72 1.00 -3.58
CA PHE A 309 -14.82 1.93 -3.37
C PHE A 309 -15.96 1.45 -2.44
N LYS A 310 -15.82 0.33 -1.75
CA LYS A 310 -16.80 -0.11 -0.76
C LYS A 310 -16.61 0.60 0.59
N ASP A 311 -15.39 0.61 1.11
CA ASP A 311 -15.04 1.28 2.37
C ASP A 311 -13.56 1.67 2.36
N PHE A 312 -13.27 2.96 2.48
CA PHE A 312 -11.89 3.47 2.43
C PHE A 312 -11.01 2.94 3.57
N ASN A 313 -11.58 2.72 4.76
CA ASN A 313 -10.79 2.22 5.88
C ASN A 313 -10.43 0.74 5.70
N ALA A 314 -11.34 -0.05 5.12
CA ALA A 314 -11.03 -1.44 4.76
C ALA A 314 -9.98 -1.52 3.64
N GLU A 315 -10.06 -0.63 2.63
CA GLU A 315 -9.03 -0.51 1.58
C GLU A 315 -7.66 -0.15 2.17
N TYR A 316 -7.62 0.82 3.09
CA TYR A 316 -6.38 1.23 3.77
C TYR A 316 -5.80 0.09 4.62
N ASP A 317 -6.65 -0.66 5.33
CA ASP A 317 -6.19 -1.80 6.12
C ASP A 317 -5.66 -2.93 5.25
N LEU A 318 -6.30 -3.24 4.12
CA LEU A 318 -5.77 -4.21 3.16
C LEU A 318 -4.42 -3.79 2.59
N ALA A 319 -4.29 -2.51 2.20
CA ALA A 319 -3.02 -1.99 1.72
C ALA A 319 -1.91 -2.11 2.79
N ARG A 320 -2.23 -1.89 4.07
CA ARG A 320 -1.29 -2.05 5.17
C ARG A 320 -0.90 -3.52 5.36
N ILE A 321 -1.85 -4.43 5.35
CA ILE A 321 -1.58 -5.87 5.43
C ILE A 321 -0.71 -6.30 4.24
N THR A 322 -1.04 -5.90 3.02
CA THR A 322 -0.23 -6.21 1.82
C THR A 322 1.24 -5.82 1.98
N TRP A 323 1.51 -4.68 2.61
CA TRP A 323 2.90 -4.29 2.90
C TRP A 323 3.53 -5.11 4.02
N ASP A 324 2.77 -5.46 5.06
CA ASP A 324 3.29 -6.31 6.13
C ASP A 324 3.69 -7.68 5.56
N GLU A 325 2.89 -8.29 4.66
CA GLU A 325 3.21 -9.54 3.97
C GLU A 325 4.46 -9.41 3.06
N ALA A 326 4.63 -8.26 2.40
CA ALA A 326 5.85 -8.00 1.65
C ALA A 326 7.09 -7.94 2.57
N ARG A 327 6.95 -7.39 3.78
CA ARG A 327 8.01 -7.38 4.80
C ARG A 327 8.29 -8.78 5.34
N HIS A 328 7.25 -9.57 5.63
CA HIS A 328 7.40 -10.96 6.06
C HIS A 328 8.13 -11.78 5.01
N THR A 329 7.75 -11.62 3.74
CA THR A 329 8.42 -12.27 2.61
C THR A 329 9.91 -11.89 2.53
N GLU A 330 10.25 -10.61 2.68
CA GLU A 330 11.63 -10.14 2.70
C GLU A 330 12.39 -10.64 3.96
N ILE A 331 11.74 -10.67 5.13
CA ILE A 331 12.30 -11.22 6.37
C ILE A 331 12.66 -12.69 6.18
N GLY A 332 11.74 -13.49 5.62
CA GLY A 332 11.99 -14.90 5.32
C GLY A 332 13.18 -15.10 4.39
N HIS A 333 13.23 -14.35 3.29
CA HIS A 333 14.35 -14.38 2.33
C HIS A 333 15.69 -14.06 2.99
N ARG A 334 15.76 -12.96 3.74
CA ARG A 334 16.98 -12.53 4.44
C ARG A 334 17.38 -13.49 5.56
N ALA A 335 16.41 -14.06 6.27
CA ALA A 335 16.68 -15.06 7.32
C ALA A 335 17.23 -16.37 6.75
N MET A 336 16.80 -16.79 5.54
CA MET A 336 17.41 -17.91 4.82
C MET A 336 18.88 -17.62 4.51
N LEU A 337 19.19 -16.47 3.90
CA LEU A 337 20.56 -16.05 3.61
C LEU A 337 21.42 -16.00 4.89
N ALA A 338 20.94 -15.40 5.95
CA ALA A 338 21.63 -15.32 7.24
C ALA A 338 21.86 -16.70 7.88
N SER A 339 21.07 -17.68 7.50
CA SER A 339 21.20 -19.09 7.95
C SER A 339 22.02 -19.97 7.00
N GLY A 340 22.59 -19.39 5.94
CA GLY A 340 23.44 -20.10 4.98
C GLY A 340 22.66 -20.91 3.93
N TYR A 341 21.38 -20.60 3.71
CA TYR A 341 20.56 -21.20 2.67
C TYR A 341 20.43 -20.25 1.48
N ASP A 342 20.41 -20.79 0.26
CA ASP A 342 19.95 -20.05 -0.92
C ASP A 342 18.41 -20.01 -0.92
N PRO A 343 17.78 -18.84 -0.89
CA PRO A 343 16.31 -18.74 -0.92
C PRO A 343 15.69 -19.38 -2.16
N TYR A 344 16.40 -19.49 -3.26
CA TYR A 344 15.92 -20.06 -4.52
C TYR A 344 16.05 -21.59 -4.62
N GLU A 345 16.86 -22.22 -3.76
CA GLU A 345 17.00 -23.69 -3.74
C GLU A 345 15.75 -24.43 -3.27
N LEU A 346 14.89 -23.78 -2.48
CA LEU A 346 13.64 -24.38 -2.00
C LEU A 346 12.50 -23.96 -2.90
N ARG A 347 11.69 -24.94 -3.32
CA ARG A 347 10.53 -24.71 -4.18
C ARG A 347 9.56 -23.71 -3.58
N ASN A 348 8.91 -22.91 -4.41
CA ASN A 348 7.89 -21.95 -4.02
C ASN A 348 6.48 -22.52 -4.25
N ARG A 349 5.60 -22.34 -3.28
CA ARG A 349 4.23 -22.86 -3.32
C ARG A 349 3.32 -21.99 -4.18
N LEU A 350 2.53 -22.64 -5.05
CA LEU A 350 1.51 -22.00 -5.88
C LEU A 350 0.08 -22.32 -5.46
N THR A 351 -0.12 -23.31 -4.59
CA THR A 351 -1.43 -23.84 -4.26
C THR A 351 -2.41 -22.77 -3.80
N SER A 352 -2.03 -21.99 -2.79
CA SER A 352 -2.90 -20.96 -2.21
C SER A 352 -3.30 -19.90 -3.24
N SER A 353 -2.34 -19.36 -3.97
CA SER A 353 -2.60 -18.33 -4.99
C SER A 353 -3.46 -18.85 -6.14
N THR A 354 -3.25 -20.12 -6.55
CA THR A 354 -4.05 -20.76 -7.59
C THR A 354 -5.50 -20.95 -7.15
N CYS A 355 -5.74 -21.28 -5.87
CA CYS A 355 -7.09 -21.40 -5.32
C CYS A 355 -7.74 -20.03 -5.10
N ARG A 356 -7.02 -19.08 -4.51
CA ARG A 356 -7.54 -17.77 -4.13
C ARG A 356 -7.79 -16.85 -5.34
N GLY A 357 -6.96 -16.93 -6.37
CA GLY A 357 -7.03 -16.06 -7.54
C GLY A 357 -8.41 -15.99 -8.21
N PRO A 358 -9.05 -17.11 -8.56
CA PRO A 358 -10.39 -17.15 -9.15
C PRO A 358 -11.54 -17.16 -8.13
N MET A 359 -11.24 -17.38 -6.82
CA MET A 359 -12.27 -17.49 -5.77
C MET A 359 -12.95 -16.15 -5.51
N GLU A 360 -14.22 -16.20 -5.12
CA GLU A 360 -14.93 -14.99 -4.68
C GLU A 360 -14.22 -14.39 -3.46
N PRO A 361 -13.95 -13.08 -3.46
CA PRO A 361 -13.01 -12.45 -2.52
C PRO A 361 -13.32 -12.67 -1.04
N ALA A 362 -14.62 -12.72 -0.67
CA ALA A 362 -15.00 -12.91 0.73
C ALA A 362 -14.58 -14.30 1.26
N PHE A 363 -14.66 -15.33 0.44
CA PHE A 363 -14.25 -16.69 0.84
C PHE A 363 -12.73 -16.84 0.84
N ALA A 364 -12.04 -16.24 -0.12
CA ALA A 364 -10.59 -16.23 -0.14
C ALA A 364 -10.01 -15.46 1.06
N MET A 365 -10.61 -14.33 1.42
CA MET A 365 -10.25 -13.57 2.64
C MET A 365 -10.58 -14.34 3.91
N ALA A 366 -11.71 -15.05 3.95
CA ALA A 366 -12.10 -15.85 5.09
C ALA A 366 -11.17 -17.06 5.29
N GLU A 367 -10.66 -17.65 4.23
CA GLU A 367 -9.68 -18.74 4.30
C GLU A 367 -8.40 -18.25 4.99
N ILE A 368 -7.86 -17.09 4.62
CA ILE A 368 -6.69 -16.53 5.28
C ILE A 368 -7.00 -16.15 6.73
N ASN A 369 -8.04 -15.35 6.97
CA ASN A 369 -8.28 -14.74 8.28
C ASN A 369 -8.79 -15.74 9.33
N LEU A 370 -9.63 -16.73 8.94
CA LEU A 370 -10.23 -17.66 9.88
C LEU A 370 -9.38 -18.93 10.12
N PHE A 371 -8.56 -19.30 9.14
CA PHE A 371 -7.76 -20.53 9.22
C PHE A 371 -6.26 -20.23 9.27
N GLY A 372 -5.72 -19.47 8.32
CA GLY A 372 -4.29 -19.16 8.22
C GLY A 372 -3.79 -18.39 9.44
N GLU A 373 -4.22 -17.15 9.60
CA GLU A 373 -3.70 -16.20 10.60
C GLU A 373 -3.88 -16.68 12.05
N VAL A 374 -5.03 -17.28 12.36
CA VAL A 374 -5.31 -17.79 13.72
C VAL A 374 -4.46 -19.01 14.06
N GLY A 375 -4.20 -19.89 13.09
CA GLY A 375 -3.31 -21.05 13.25
C GLY A 375 -1.86 -20.63 13.48
N VAL A 376 -1.37 -19.73 12.67
CA VAL A 376 0.01 -19.20 12.72
C VAL A 376 0.33 -18.58 14.08
N LEU A 377 -0.57 -17.82 14.70
CA LEU A 377 -0.33 -17.19 16.00
C LEU A 377 0.02 -18.18 17.13
N LYS A 378 -0.58 -19.37 17.15
CA LYS A 378 -0.25 -20.41 18.13
C LYS A 378 1.19 -20.91 17.90
N THR A 379 1.48 -21.28 16.67
CA THR A 379 2.81 -21.77 16.26
C THR A 379 3.90 -20.76 16.55
N ILE A 380 3.70 -19.48 16.24
CA ILE A 380 4.68 -18.42 16.50
C ILE A 380 4.97 -18.27 18.01
N ASN A 381 3.97 -18.35 18.89
CA ASN A 381 4.20 -18.27 20.33
C ASN A 381 5.11 -19.41 20.82
N GLU A 382 4.84 -20.64 20.43
CA GLU A 382 5.66 -21.81 20.76
C GLU A 382 7.09 -21.70 20.21
N LEU A 383 7.20 -21.14 18.99
CA LEU A 383 8.48 -20.93 18.34
C LEU A 383 9.35 -19.88 19.04
N ILE A 384 8.78 -18.78 19.52
CA ILE A 384 9.50 -17.74 20.28
C ILE A 384 10.10 -18.32 21.55
N ASP A 385 9.32 -19.10 22.31
CA ASP A 385 9.78 -19.74 23.56
C ASP A 385 10.88 -20.77 23.27
N THR A 386 10.73 -21.54 22.20
CA THR A 386 11.71 -22.54 21.78
C THR A 386 13.02 -21.88 21.32
N ALA A 387 12.93 -20.83 20.51
CA ALA A 387 14.10 -20.07 20.06
C ALA A 387 14.85 -19.42 21.23
N ALA A 388 14.12 -18.86 22.20
CA ALA A 388 14.70 -18.30 23.42
C ALA A 388 15.48 -19.35 24.24
N SER A 389 14.92 -20.55 24.41
CA SER A 389 15.55 -21.66 25.13
C SER A 389 16.84 -22.17 24.46
N ARG A 390 16.97 -21.90 23.14
CA ARG A 390 18.12 -22.33 22.32
C ARG A 390 19.10 -21.19 22.00
N ASN A 391 18.87 -19.98 22.51
CA ASN A 391 19.64 -18.78 22.20
C ASN A 391 19.67 -18.44 20.70
N ASP A 392 18.60 -18.77 19.94
CA ASP A 392 18.44 -18.36 18.56
C ASP A 392 17.80 -16.96 18.50
N GLU A 393 18.66 -15.95 18.66
CA GLU A 393 18.23 -14.54 18.67
C GLU A 393 17.63 -14.09 17.35
N LEU A 394 18.08 -14.62 16.20
CA LEU A 394 17.50 -14.29 14.89
C LEU A 394 16.05 -14.75 14.82
N LEU A 395 15.80 -16.05 15.08
CA LEU A 395 14.46 -16.59 14.99
C LEU A 395 13.51 -15.94 16.01
N ARG A 396 13.98 -15.75 17.27
CA ARG A 396 13.22 -15.08 18.32
C ARG A 396 12.81 -13.66 17.89
N HIS A 397 13.75 -12.88 17.33
CA HIS A 397 13.53 -11.51 16.91
C HIS A 397 12.49 -11.41 15.76
N ILE A 398 12.70 -12.15 14.69
CA ILE A 398 11.79 -12.09 13.52
C ILE A 398 10.39 -12.58 13.91
N SER A 399 10.27 -13.66 14.68
CA SER A 399 8.99 -14.21 15.12
C SER A 399 8.21 -13.24 16.00
N ASP A 400 8.90 -12.47 16.86
CA ASP A 400 8.24 -11.49 17.74
C ASP A 400 7.60 -10.33 16.96
N TYR A 401 8.27 -9.83 15.91
CA TYR A 401 7.73 -8.79 15.03
C TYR A 401 6.59 -9.31 14.15
N ILE A 402 6.76 -10.47 13.52
CA ILE A 402 5.72 -11.12 12.73
C ILE A 402 4.47 -11.35 13.59
N ARG A 403 4.61 -11.89 14.79
CA ARG A 403 3.48 -12.07 15.73
C ARG A 403 2.72 -10.77 16.01
N ALA A 404 3.42 -9.65 16.11
CA ALA A 404 2.79 -8.35 16.34
C ALA A 404 1.93 -7.91 15.14
N ASP A 405 2.41 -8.16 13.94
CA ASP A 405 1.70 -7.89 12.69
C ASP A 405 0.48 -8.82 12.56
N GLU A 406 0.64 -10.14 12.75
CA GLU A 406 -0.43 -11.15 12.64
C GLU A 406 -1.61 -10.90 13.60
N ARG A 407 -1.34 -10.48 14.82
CA ARG A 407 -2.40 -10.05 15.75
C ARG A 407 -3.23 -8.88 15.21
N THR A 408 -2.58 -8.02 14.43
CA THR A 408 -3.24 -6.88 13.79
C THR A 408 -4.02 -7.34 12.55
N HIS A 409 -3.49 -8.30 11.79
CA HIS A 409 -4.14 -8.90 10.62
C HIS A 409 -5.46 -9.57 11.01
N VAL A 410 -5.47 -10.43 12.03
CA VAL A 410 -6.70 -11.07 12.52
C VAL A 410 -7.79 -10.04 12.85
N ARG A 411 -7.44 -8.98 13.57
CA ARG A 411 -8.41 -7.94 13.97
C ARG A 411 -8.92 -7.13 12.78
N LYS A 412 -8.03 -6.75 11.86
CA LYS A 412 -8.38 -5.99 10.66
C LYS A 412 -9.16 -6.86 9.68
N GLY A 413 -8.74 -8.12 9.50
CA GLY A 413 -9.38 -9.09 8.63
C GLY A 413 -10.84 -9.33 8.97
N THR A 414 -11.19 -9.42 10.27
CA THR A 414 -12.59 -9.50 10.70
C THR A 414 -13.42 -8.32 10.20
N ARG A 415 -12.92 -7.09 10.34
CA ARG A 415 -13.61 -5.88 9.85
C ARG A 415 -13.71 -5.85 8.32
N ILE A 416 -12.67 -6.28 7.62
CA ILE A 416 -12.67 -6.37 6.16
C ILE A 416 -13.74 -7.36 5.70
N LEU A 417 -13.86 -8.50 6.35
CA LEU A 417 -14.91 -9.50 6.05
C LEU A 417 -16.33 -8.94 6.22
N GLU A 418 -16.58 -8.09 7.22
CA GLU A 418 -17.88 -7.40 7.39
C GLU A 418 -18.24 -6.49 6.22
N VAL A 419 -17.21 -5.92 5.54
CA VAL A 419 -17.39 -5.12 4.31
C VAL A 419 -17.60 -6.01 3.09
N MET A 420 -16.94 -7.17 3.04
CA MET A 420 -17.00 -8.08 1.90
C MET A 420 -18.31 -8.87 1.81
N THR A 421 -18.84 -9.33 2.95
CA THR A 421 -19.99 -10.23 2.99
C THR A 421 -20.96 -9.90 4.10
N LYS A 422 -22.21 -10.40 3.95
CA LYS A 422 -23.25 -10.36 4.99
C LYS A 422 -23.55 -11.74 5.54
N LEU A 423 -22.81 -12.76 5.14
CA LEU A 423 -22.93 -14.08 5.73
C LEU A 423 -22.54 -14.06 7.21
N ASP A 424 -23.22 -14.84 8.03
CA ASP A 424 -22.78 -15.08 9.40
C ASP A 424 -21.49 -15.92 9.43
N ALA A 425 -20.74 -15.84 10.52
CA ALA A 425 -19.43 -16.45 10.64
C ALA A 425 -19.44 -17.98 10.36
N LYS A 426 -20.49 -18.68 10.79
CA LYS A 426 -20.59 -20.14 10.61
C LYS A 426 -20.86 -20.50 9.15
N ALA A 427 -21.78 -19.78 8.49
CA ALA A 427 -22.09 -19.99 7.08
C ALA A 427 -20.88 -19.65 6.21
N LEU A 428 -20.17 -18.56 6.55
CA LEU A 428 -18.95 -18.13 5.87
C LEU A 428 -17.85 -19.20 6.01
N GLU A 429 -17.59 -19.67 7.22
CA GLU A 429 -16.62 -20.72 7.51
C GLU A 429 -16.90 -22.00 6.72
N LEU A 430 -18.13 -22.51 6.78
CA LEU A 430 -18.52 -23.74 6.10
C LEU A 430 -18.34 -23.62 4.59
N ARG A 431 -18.82 -22.53 4.00
CA ARG A 431 -18.74 -22.34 2.55
C ARG A 431 -17.29 -22.13 2.08
N THR A 432 -16.48 -21.44 2.86
CA THR A 432 -15.05 -21.26 2.59
C THR A 432 -14.33 -22.61 2.53
N ARG A 433 -14.58 -23.47 3.51
CA ARG A 433 -14.01 -24.83 3.56
C ARG A 433 -14.40 -25.65 2.33
N GLU A 434 -15.68 -25.64 1.96
CA GLU A 434 -16.18 -26.35 0.77
C GLU A 434 -15.43 -25.88 -0.50
N LEU A 435 -15.41 -24.59 -0.76
CA LEU A 435 -14.81 -24.00 -1.97
C LEU A 435 -13.30 -24.23 -2.05
N PHE A 436 -12.60 -24.07 -0.94
CA PHE A 436 -11.16 -24.28 -0.91
C PHE A 436 -10.81 -25.75 -1.13
N THR A 437 -11.58 -26.66 -0.54
CA THR A 437 -11.44 -28.09 -0.75
C THR A 437 -11.71 -28.49 -2.19
N GLU A 438 -12.80 -28.00 -2.79
CA GLU A 438 -13.11 -28.24 -4.21
C GLU A 438 -11.93 -27.82 -5.09
N CYS A 439 -11.31 -26.70 -4.78
CA CYS A 439 -10.10 -26.24 -5.49
C CYS A 439 -8.92 -27.22 -5.30
N LEU A 440 -8.60 -27.58 -4.06
CA LEU A 440 -7.49 -28.50 -3.76
C LEU A 440 -7.69 -29.88 -4.43
N VAL A 441 -8.92 -30.38 -4.46
CA VAL A 441 -9.27 -31.62 -5.19
C VAL A 441 -9.05 -31.45 -6.70
N SER A 442 -9.48 -30.33 -7.26
CA SER A 442 -9.34 -30.06 -8.70
C SER A 442 -7.88 -29.94 -9.14
N LEU A 443 -7.02 -29.47 -8.24
CA LEU A 443 -5.57 -29.39 -8.46
C LEU A 443 -4.84 -30.73 -8.19
N GLY A 444 -5.55 -31.75 -7.71
CA GLY A 444 -4.94 -33.02 -7.31
C GLY A 444 -4.11 -32.94 -6.03
N ALA A 445 -4.23 -31.83 -5.28
CA ALA A 445 -3.50 -31.61 -4.03
C ALA A 445 -4.01 -32.52 -2.89
N ILE A 446 -5.28 -32.88 -2.90
CA ILE A 446 -5.89 -33.84 -1.97
C ILE A 446 -6.75 -34.87 -2.71
N LYS A 447 -6.96 -36.05 -2.09
CA LYS A 447 -7.79 -37.12 -2.67
C LYS A 447 -9.28 -36.75 -2.58
N LYS A 448 -10.05 -37.17 -3.60
CA LYS A 448 -11.47 -36.83 -3.76
C LYS A 448 -12.37 -37.42 -2.66
N ASP A 449 -11.93 -38.47 -1.96
CA ASP A 449 -12.75 -39.24 -1.01
C ASP A 449 -12.75 -38.70 0.44
N ILE A 450 -12.19 -37.52 0.65
CA ILE A 450 -12.17 -36.87 1.95
C ILE A 450 -13.47 -36.11 2.16
N ASP A 451 -14.31 -36.57 3.09
CA ASP A 451 -15.51 -35.84 3.52
C ASP A 451 -15.11 -34.69 4.46
N MET A 452 -14.94 -33.51 3.89
CA MET A 452 -14.53 -32.30 4.61
C MET A 452 -15.52 -31.83 5.67
N LYS A 453 -16.78 -32.31 5.65
CA LYS A 453 -17.77 -31.96 6.66
C LYS A 453 -17.49 -32.66 8.00
N THR A 454 -16.70 -33.73 7.96
CA THR A 454 -16.34 -34.52 9.14
C THR A 454 -14.94 -34.19 9.67
N LEU A 455 -14.11 -33.44 8.90
CA LEU A 455 -12.78 -33.09 9.34
C LEU A 455 -12.79 -32.00 10.42
N THR A 456 -12.00 -32.26 11.45
CA THR A 456 -11.70 -31.24 12.47
C THR A 456 -10.83 -30.13 11.86
N ARG A 457 -10.78 -28.98 12.54
CA ARG A 457 -9.91 -27.89 12.17
C ARG A 457 -8.45 -28.33 12.08
N GLU A 458 -7.97 -29.13 13.01
CA GLU A 458 -6.59 -29.65 13.04
C GLU A 458 -6.31 -30.57 11.84
N GLU A 459 -7.26 -31.37 11.42
CA GLU A 459 -7.12 -32.22 10.23
C GLU A 459 -7.11 -31.43 8.94
N ILE A 460 -7.85 -30.34 8.87
CA ILE A 460 -7.81 -29.43 7.71
C ILE A 460 -6.49 -28.64 7.66
N GLU A 461 -6.03 -28.12 8.79
CA GLU A 461 -4.73 -27.45 8.92
C GLU A 461 -3.60 -28.41 8.49
N HIS A 462 -3.71 -29.67 8.83
CA HIS A 462 -2.77 -30.72 8.39
C HIS A 462 -2.88 -31.06 6.89
N LEU A 463 -4.06 -31.00 6.29
CA LEU A 463 -4.27 -31.24 4.86
C LEU A 463 -3.86 -30.04 3.99
N VAL A 464 -3.98 -28.83 4.50
CA VAL A 464 -3.61 -27.60 3.80
C VAL A 464 -2.11 -27.29 4.01
N GLY A 465 -1.44 -28.05 4.88
CA GLY A 465 -0.03 -27.91 5.23
C GLY A 465 0.18 -26.75 6.19
N GLU A 466 0.39 -27.10 7.45
CA GLU A 466 0.93 -26.21 8.46
C GLU A 466 2.15 -25.40 7.94
#